data_b303fae565793f9a44f724e84f653f4a
#
_entry.id   b303fae565793f9a44f724e84f653f4a
#
_cell.length_a   1.000
_cell.length_b   1.000
_cell.length_c   1.000
_cell.angle_alpha   90.00
_cell.angle_beta   90.00
_cell.angle_gamma   90.00
#
_symmetry.space_group_name_H-M   'P 1'
#
loop_
_entity.id
_entity.type
_entity.pdbx_description
1 polymer ?
#
loop_
_entity_poly.entity_id
_entity_poly.type
_entity_poly.pdbx_seq_one_letter_code
_entity_poly.pdbx_strand_id
1 'polypeptide(L)'
;TDVTNASRTMVMDLETLDWDDELLSFFKIPRSILPSIKPSISRFGTTDPSGPLKAEVPIAGVLGDQQAAMVGQACFDRGESKTTYGTGNFALLNTGEEIVRSRHGLLTTLCYQFEGKPAVYALEGSVAVTGSAVQWLRDQLGIITSASEIESLAATVADNGGVYFVPAFSGLFAPYWRSDARGVIVGLTRAATKAHIARATLEAIAYQTRDVLDAMVQDSGVALTEMRVDGGITANSLCMQIQADVMQIEVSRPAINETTALGASFAAGLTVGIWKDVAELRAQWKESARWEPVKGSPLASEGHRTWKRAIERTLDWQ
;
A
#
# COMPACT_ATOMS: atom_id res chain seq x y z
N THR A 1 3.93 -21.92 -8.47
CA THR A 1 3.70 -20.58 -7.90
C THR A 1 4.00 -20.56 -6.41
N ASP A 2 3.94 -19.38 -5.78
CA ASP A 2 4.06 -19.26 -4.33
C ASP A 2 2.73 -18.92 -3.66
N VAL A 3 2.69 -19.01 -2.33
CA VAL A 3 1.49 -18.74 -1.53
C VAL A 3 0.97 -17.30 -1.72
N THR A 4 1.85 -16.31 -1.92
CA THR A 4 1.44 -14.91 -2.06
C THR A 4 0.74 -14.64 -3.39
N ASN A 5 1.26 -15.18 -4.50
CA ASN A 5 0.61 -15.09 -5.81
C ASN A 5 -0.66 -15.95 -5.86
N ALA A 6 -0.62 -17.17 -5.30
CA ALA A 6 -1.80 -18.04 -5.25
C ALA A 6 -2.96 -17.38 -4.49
N SER A 7 -2.69 -16.68 -3.40
CA SER A 7 -3.71 -15.96 -2.60
C SER A 7 -4.43 -14.86 -3.38
N ARG A 8 -3.90 -14.40 -4.52
CA ARG A 8 -4.51 -13.37 -5.38
C ARG A 8 -5.43 -13.93 -6.44
N THR A 9 -5.52 -15.26 -6.56
CA THR A 9 -6.29 -15.92 -7.63
C THR A 9 -7.78 -16.08 -7.31
N MET A 10 -8.18 -15.87 -6.06
CA MET A 10 -9.53 -16.12 -5.51
C MET A 10 -9.93 -17.61 -5.49
N VAL A 11 -8.99 -18.53 -5.73
CA VAL A 11 -9.26 -19.99 -5.72
C VAL A 11 -8.28 -20.76 -4.83
N MET A 12 -7.56 -20.05 -3.97
CA MET A 12 -6.72 -20.63 -2.93
C MET A 12 -7.39 -20.48 -1.57
N ASP A 13 -7.39 -21.55 -0.77
CA ASP A 13 -7.78 -21.51 0.63
C ASP A 13 -6.62 -20.98 1.48
N LEU A 14 -6.86 -19.91 2.25
CA LEU A 14 -5.86 -19.28 3.10
C LEU A 14 -5.50 -20.09 4.35
N GLU A 15 -6.34 -21.04 4.77
CA GLU A 15 -6.10 -21.90 5.95
C GLU A 15 -5.25 -23.11 5.58
N THR A 16 -5.58 -23.76 4.45
CA THR A 16 -4.86 -24.95 3.99
C THR A 16 -3.64 -24.63 3.14
N LEU A 17 -3.54 -23.40 2.62
CA LEU A 17 -2.49 -22.94 1.70
C LEU A 17 -2.44 -23.74 0.40
N ASP A 18 -3.57 -24.29 -0.03
CA ASP A 18 -3.71 -25.06 -1.27
C ASP A 18 -4.92 -24.58 -2.07
N TRP A 19 -5.05 -25.06 -3.29
CA TRP A 19 -6.20 -24.77 -4.14
C TRP A 19 -7.49 -25.30 -3.53
N ASP A 20 -8.52 -24.46 -3.49
CA ASP A 20 -9.85 -24.79 -2.96
C ASP A 20 -10.67 -25.58 -4.00
N ASP A 21 -10.90 -26.86 -3.76
CA ASP A 21 -11.61 -27.74 -4.69
C ASP A 21 -13.08 -27.34 -4.91
N GLU A 22 -13.75 -26.72 -3.92
CA GLU A 22 -15.12 -26.22 -4.07
C GLU A 22 -15.14 -25.02 -5.02
N LEU A 23 -14.23 -24.04 -4.84
CA LEU A 23 -14.10 -22.89 -5.74
C LEU A 23 -13.67 -23.33 -7.14
N LEU A 24 -12.71 -24.24 -7.25
CA LEU A 24 -12.31 -24.78 -8.55
C LEU A 24 -13.49 -25.43 -9.29
N SER A 25 -14.30 -26.23 -8.57
CA SER A 25 -15.50 -26.85 -9.12
C SER A 25 -16.54 -25.80 -9.56
N PHE A 26 -16.77 -24.78 -8.72
CA PHE A 26 -17.70 -23.68 -9.02
C PHE A 26 -17.32 -22.92 -10.28
N PHE A 27 -16.04 -22.57 -10.42
CA PHE A 27 -15.52 -21.85 -11.59
C PHE A 27 -15.20 -22.78 -12.77
N LYS A 28 -15.36 -24.10 -12.62
CA LYS A 28 -15.01 -25.11 -13.63
C LYS A 28 -13.55 -25.06 -14.07
N ILE A 29 -12.65 -24.82 -13.12
CA ILE A 29 -11.20 -24.79 -13.35
C ILE A 29 -10.63 -26.17 -13.03
N PRO A 30 -10.03 -26.90 -14.02
CA PRO A 30 -9.40 -28.19 -13.75
C PRO A 30 -8.17 -28.01 -12.85
N ARG A 31 -8.09 -28.72 -11.73
CA ARG A 31 -6.90 -28.66 -10.84
C ARG A 31 -5.59 -29.00 -11.56
N SER A 32 -5.65 -29.85 -12.61
CA SER A 32 -4.49 -30.30 -13.38
C SER A 32 -3.77 -29.19 -14.17
N ILE A 33 -4.41 -28.03 -14.38
CA ILE A 33 -3.75 -26.88 -15.06
C ILE A 33 -3.09 -25.93 -14.08
N LEU A 34 -3.30 -26.11 -12.77
CA LEU A 34 -2.77 -25.23 -11.75
C LEU A 34 -1.39 -25.71 -11.29
N PRO A 35 -0.46 -24.78 -11.05
CA PRO A 35 0.86 -25.13 -10.52
C PRO A 35 0.79 -25.59 -9.06
N SER A 36 1.80 -26.28 -8.57
CA SER A 36 1.97 -26.50 -7.13
C SER A 36 2.25 -25.18 -6.42
N ILE A 37 1.63 -24.99 -5.26
CA ILE A 37 1.87 -23.83 -4.40
C ILE A 37 3.06 -24.15 -3.47
N LYS A 38 4.01 -23.22 -3.38
CA LYS A 38 5.19 -23.34 -2.51
C LYS A 38 5.29 -22.15 -1.57
N PRO A 39 6.05 -22.27 -0.46
CA PRO A 39 6.44 -21.11 0.34
C PRO A 39 7.18 -20.08 -0.52
N SER A 40 6.97 -18.79 -0.25
CA SER A 40 7.55 -17.68 -1.03
C SER A 40 9.07 -17.68 -1.01
N ILE A 41 9.64 -18.03 0.15
CA ILE A 41 11.09 -18.08 0.43
C ILE A 41 11.49 -19.55 0.46
N SER A 42 11.64 -20.12 -0.74
CA SER A 42 11.99 -21.52 -0.98
C SER A 42 12.58 -21.69 -2.38
N ARG A 43 13.07 -22.88 -2.68
CA ARG A 43 13.63 -23.20 -4.00
C ARG A 43 12.52 -23.64 -4.97
N PHE A 44 12.36 -22.91 -6.10
CA PHE A 44 11.37 -23.20 -7.15
C PHE A 44 11.95 -24.04 -8.29
N GLY A 45 13.24 -23.94 -8.54
CA GLY A 45 13.94 -24.64 -9.61
C GLY A 45 15.28 -24.00 -9.91
N THR A 46 15.80 -24.25 -11.10
CA THR A 46 17.02 -23.64 -11.64
C THR A 46 16.79 -23.16 -13.06
N THR A 47 17.58 -22.20 -13.49
CA THR A 47 17.56 -21.73 -14.88
C THR A 47 18.23 -22.78 -15.80
N ASP A 48 17.82 -22.81 -17.07
CA ASP A 48 18.46 -23.64 -18.08
C ASP A 48 19.83 -23.05 -18.45
N PRO A 49 20.93 -23.84 -18.34
CA PRO A 49 22.26 -23.38 -18.72
C PRO A 49 22.42 -23.07 -20.22
N SER A 50 21.51 -23.52 -21.08
CA SER A 50 21.46 -23.13 -22.49
C SER A 50 20.84 -21.75 -22.70
N GLY A 51 20.12 -21.22 -21.67
CA GLY A 51 19.45 -19.93 -21.68
C GLY A 51 20.41 -18.73 -21.60
N PRO A 52 19.88 -17.50 -21.43
CA PRO A 52 20.68 -16.27 -21.46
C PRO A 52 21.77 -16.20 -20.39
N LEU A 53 21.52 -16.78 -19.20
CA LEU A 53 22.45 -16.74 -18.08
C LEU A 53 23.66 -17.69 -18.24
N LYS A 54 23.62 -18.63 -19.19
CA LYS A 54 24.68 -19.63 -19.44
C LYS A 54 25.12 -20.40 -18.20
N ALA A 55 24.27 -20.51 -17.20
CA ALA A 55 24.51 -21.18 -15.93
C ALA A 55 23.21 -21.68 -15.31
N GLU A 56 23.31 -22.72 -14.47
CA GLU A 56 22.23 -23.13 -13.58
C GLU A 56 22.19 -22.20 -12.37
N VAL A 57 21.27 -21.23 -12.38
CA VAL A 57 21.06 -20.28 -11.28
C VAL A 57 19.79 -20.68 -10.53
N PRO A 58 19.80 -20.83 -9.20
CA PRO A 58 18.60 -21.13 -8.43
C PRO A 58 17.54 -20.05 -8.56
N ILE A 59 16.28 -20.45 -8.84
CA ILE A 59 15.10 -19.60 -8.65
C ILE A 59 14.65 -19.87 -7.22
N ALA A 60 14.97 -18.92 -6.33
CA ALA A 60 14.97 -19.16 -4.89
C ALA A 60 14.05 -18.22 -4.07
N GLY A 61 13.22 -17.45 -4.75
CA GLY A 61 12.21 -16.58 -4.13
C GLY A 61 11.20 -16.14 -5.16
N VAL A 62 9.92 -16.24 -4.82
CA VAL A 62 8.79 -15.77 -5.62
C VAL A 62 7.81 -15.11 -4.69
N LEU A 63 7.41 -13.87 -5.00
CA LEU A 63 6.43 -13.10 -4.23
C LEU A 63 5.59 -12.26 -5.18
N GLY A 64 4.34 -11.98 -4.80
CA GLY A 64 3.58 -10.91 -5.39
C GLY A 64 4.25 -9.56 -5.12
N ASP A 65 4.03 -8.56 -5.96
CA ASP A 65 4.72 -7.26 -5.89
C ASP A 65 4.54 -6.56 -4.54
N GLN A 66 3.32 -6.53 -4.01
CA GLN A 66 3.02 -5.91 -2.73
C GLN A 66 3.66 -6.64 -1.55
N GLN A 67 3.68 -7.96 -1.60
CA GLN A 67 4.33 -8.82 -0.61
C GLN A 67 5.86 -8.73 -0.69
N ALA A 68 6.40 -8.66 -1.89
CA ALA A 68 7.83 -8.38 -2.09
C ALA A 68 8.20 -7.01 -1.49
N ALA A 69 7.38 -5.98 -1.68
CA ALA A 69 7.61 -4.67 -1.05
C ALA A 69 7.58 -4.76 0.49
N MET A 70 6.71 -5.58 1.10
CA MET A 70 6.74 -5.82 2.56
C MET A 70 8.08 -6.38 3.02
N VAL A 71 8.60 -7.39 2.30
CA VAL A 71 9.92 -7.99 2.58
C VAL A 71 11.05 -6.97 2.36
N GLY A 72 10.99 -6.21 1.26
CA GLY A 72 11.99 -5.16 0.94
C GLY A 72 11.98 -4.00 1.92
N GLN A 73 10.83 -3.68 2.49
CA GLN A 73 10.67 -2.72 3.58
C GLN A 73 11.04 -3.30 4.96
N ALA A 74 11.45 -4.58 5.01
CA ALA A 74 11.76 -5.29 6.25
C ALA A 74 10.61 -5.28 7.28
N CYS A 75 9.36 -5.34 6.82
CA CYS A 75 8.15 -5.40 7.65
C CYS A 75 7.85 -6.85 8.09
N PHE A 76 8.68 -7.38 8.98
CA PHE A 76 8.62 -8.79 9.39
C PHE A 76 7.81 -9.04 10.66
N ASP A 77 7.58 -8.01 11.49
CA ASP A 77 6.87 -8.17 12.75
C ASP A 77 5.39 -7.76 12.62
N ARG A 78 4.56 -8.36 13.46
CA ARG A 78 3.15 -7.99 13.60
C ARG A 78 3.02 -6.50 13.94
N GLY A 79 2.22 -5.76 13.18
CA GLY A 79 2.00 -4.33 13.35
C GLY A 79 2.89 -3.45 12.48
N GLU A 80 3.90 -4.00 11.82
CA GLU A 80 4.65 -3.25 10.80
C GLU A 80 3.83 -3.12 9.53
N SER A 81 3.89 -1.95 8.93
CA SER A 81 3.10 -1.64 7.74
C SER A 81 3.94 -0.96 6.66
N LYS A 82 3.54 -1.18 5.42
CA LYS A 82 4.07 -0.43 4.29
C LYS A 82 2.95 0.17 3.45
N THR A 83 3.22 1.30 2.82
CA THR A 83 2.32 1.89 1.81
C THR A 83 3.12 2.30 0.58
N THR A 84 2.77 1.71 -0.56
CA THR A 84 3.38 2.03 -1.85
C THR A 84 2.51 3.04 -2.59
N TYR A 85 3.04 4.23 -2.88
CA TYR A 85 2.35 5.33 -3.55
C TYR A 85 2.68 5.38 -5.03
N GLY A 86 1.75 4.90 -5.85
CA GLY A 86 1.78 4.99 -7.31
C GLY A 86 0.66 5.85 -7.88
N THR A 87 -0.03 5.39 -8.92
CA THR A 87 -1.28 5.96 -9.45
C THR A 87 -2.36 6.03 -8.36
N GLY A 88 -2.55 4.94 -7.65
CA GLY A 88 -3.20 4.82 -6.36
C GLY A 88 -2.18 4.48 -5.27
N ASN A 89 -2.63 4.02 -4.11
CA ASN A 89 -1.74 3.40 -3.14
C ASN A 89 -2.25 2.05 -2.65
N PHE A 90 -1.29 1.25 -2.17
CA PHE A 90 -1.54 -0.07 -1.58
C PHE A 90 -0.87 -0.14 -0.22
N ALA A 91 -1.70 -0.23 0.81
CA ALA A 91 -1.26 -0.39 2.19
C ALA A 91 -1.39 -1.85 2.62
N LEU A 92 -0.35 -2.38 3.26
CA LEU A 92 -0.35 -3.68 3.88
C LEU A 92 0.06 -3.55 5.35
N LEU A 93 -0.65 -4.28 6.21
CA LEU A 93 -0.36 -4.43 7.63
C LEU A 93 -0.08 -5.89 7.94
N ASN A 94 1.09 -6.20 8.48
CA ASN A 94 1.46 -7.54 8.93
C ASN A 94 0.62 -7.93 10.16
N THR A 95 -0.18 -9.00 10.05
CA THR A 95 -1.02 -9.53 11.13
C THR A 95 -0.39 -10.73 11.85
N GLY A 96 0.83 -11.11 11.47
CA GLY A 96 1.50 -12.30 11.99
C GLY A 96 0.92 -13.59 11.42
N GLU A 97 0.84 -14.63 12.24
CA GLU A 97 0.29 -15.94 11.85
C GLU A 97 -1.25 -15.98 11.93
N GLU A 98 -1.89 -14.87 12.24
CA GLU A 98 -3.35 -14.77 12.42
C GLU A 98 -4.03 -14.38 11.11
N ILE A 99 -5.01 -15.18 10.68
CA ILE A 99 -5.90 -14.87 9.57
C ILE A 99 -6.98 -13.90 10.05
N VAL A 100 -6.76 -12.62 9.86
CA VAL A 100 -7.74 -11.58 10.22
C VAL A 100 -8.74 -11.42 9.08
N ARG A 101 -10.00 -11.80 9.32
CA ARG A 101 -11.09 -11.58 8.35
C ARG A 101 -11.66 -10.18 8.54
N SER A 102 -11.49 -9.34 7.52
CA SER A 102 -11.94 -7.95 7.57
C SER A 102 -13.46 -7.83 7.59
N ARG A 103 -13.95 -6.87 8.40
CA ARG A 103 -15.35 -6.42 8.44
C ARG A 103 -15.55 -5.07 7.79
N HIS A 104 -14.44 -4.42 7.39
CA HIS A 104 -14.42 -3.10 6.78
C HIS A 104 -14.03 -3.14 5.30
N GLY A 105 -14.15 -4.32 4.65
CA GLY A 105 -13.92 -4.46 3.21
C GLY A 105 -12.45 -4.47 2.80
N LEU A 106 -11.54 -4.76 3.71
CA LEU A 106 -10.13 -4.98 3.39
C LEU A 106 -9.92 -6.41 2.88
N LEU A 107 -8.82 -6.65 2.18
CA LEU A 107 -8.45 -7.98 1.74
C LEU A 107 -7.58 -8.65 2.81
N THR A 108 -7.88 -9.91 3.13
CA THR A 108 -6.97 -10.79 3.86
C THR A 108 -6.09 -11.50 2.85
N THR A 109 -4.79 -11.45 3.02
CA THR A 109 -3.81 -12.01 2.08
C THR A 109 -2.61 -12.63 2.81
N LEU A 110 -1.79 -13.39 2.09
CA LEU A 110 -0.49 -13.83 2.58
C LEU A 110 0.50 -12.67 2.51
N CYS A 111 1.30 -12.50 3.57
CA CYS A 111 2.42 -11.58 3.57
C CYS A 111 3.66 -12.24 2.97
N TYR A 112 4.06 -13.39 3.48
CA TYR A 112 5.12 -14.28 2.98
C TYR A 112 5.10 -15.62 3.74
N GLN A 113 5.85 -16.58 3.26
CA GLN A 113 6.11 -17.83 3.96
C GLN A 113 7.56 -18.29 3.76
N PHE A 114 8.22 -18.66 4.84
CA PHE A 114 9.50 -19.37 4.79
C PHE A 114 9.27 -20.86 4.67
N GLU A 115 10.17 -21.56 3.98
CA GLU A 115 10.12 -23.03 3.88
C GLU A 115 10.17 -23.65 5.29
N GLY A 116 9.22 -24.52 5.59
CA GLY A 116 9.11 -25.21 6.89
C GLY A 116 8.68 -24.34 8.07
N LYS A 117 8.16 -23.13 7.80
CA LYS A 117 7.60 -22.23 8.83
C LYS A 117 6.11 -21.95 8.57
N PRO A 118 5.37 -21.54 9.61
CA PRO A 118 4.01 -21.03 9.41
C PRO A 118 3.99 -19.86 8.41
N ALA A 119 2.86 -19.69 7.74
CA ALA A 119 2.63 -18.54 6.88
C ALA A 119 2.40 -17.27 7.72
N VAL A 120 2.85 -16.13 7.21
CA VAL A 120 2.56 -14.81 7.76
C VAL A 120 1.50 -14.14 6.89
N TYR A 121 0.47 -13.61 7.54
CA TYR A 121 -0.67 -12.97 6.89
C TYR A 121 -0.59 -11.44 6.96
N ALA A 122 -1.40 -10.80 6.14
CA ALA A 122 -1.55 -9.35 6.14
C ALA A 122 -3.00 -8.96 5.83
N LEU A 123 -3.40 -7.78 6.32
CA LEU A 123 -4.52 -7.04 5.76
C LEU A 123 -4.00 -6.12 4.66
N GLU A 124 -4.74 -6.05 3.57
CA GLU A 124 -4.44 -5.15 2.44
C GLU A 124 -5.63 -4.25 2.15
N GLY A 125 -5.35 -2.97 1.95
CA GLY A 125 -6.32 -2.01 1.46
C GLY A 125 -5.71 -1.13 0.39
N SER A 126 -6.54 -0.70 -0.56
CA SER A 126 -6.11 0.13 -1.67
C SER A 126 -6.91 1.41 -1.77
N VAL A 127 -6.23 2.47 -2.19
CA VAL A 127 -6.79 3.76 -2.57
C VAL A 127 -6.63 3.91 -4.08
N ALA A 128 -7.72 4.13 -4.80
CA ALA A 128 -7.69 4.17 -6.27
C ALA A 128 -6.92 5.37 -6.82
N VAL A 129 -7.00 6.51 -6.14
CA VAL A 129 -6.55 7.80 -6.67
C VAL A 129 -5.64 8.51 -5.67
N THR A 130 -4.33 8.50 -5.94
CA THR A 130 -3.31 9.28 -5.21
C THR A 130 -2.45 10.06 -6.20
N GLY A 131 -1.43 9.47 -6.80
CA GLY A 131 -0.62 10.12 -7.83
C GLY A 131 -1.42 10.56 -9.05
N SER A 132 -2.46 9.82 -9.40
CA SER A 132 -3.38 10.21 -10.48
C SER A 132 -4.16 11.51 -10.20
N ALA A 133 -4.42 11.87 -8.93
CA ALA A 133 -4.99 13.18 -8.60
C ALA A 133 -4.03 14.32 -8.94
N VAL A 134 -2.74 14.14 -8.65
CA VAL A 134 -1.69 15.11 -9.01
C VAL A 134 -1.56 15.23 -10.53
N GLN A 135 -1.58 14.09 -11.24
CA GLN A 135 -1.57 14.09 -12.72
C GLN A 135 -2.81 14.80 -13.28
N TRP A 136 -3.98 14.59 -12.69
CA TRP A 136 -5.21 15.25 -13.12
C TRP A 136 -5.14 16.78 -12.97
N LEU A 137 -4.55 17.29 -11.85
CA LEU A 137 -4.32 18.73 -11.69
C LEU A 137 -3.40 19.29 -12.77
N ARG A 138 -2.41 18.50 -13.22
CA ARG A 138 -1.49 18.88 -14.29
C ARG A 138 -2.16 18.80 -15.65
N ASP A 139 -2.72 17.64 -16.00
CA ASP A 139 -3.08 17.31 -17.38
C ASP A 139 -4.48 17.82 -17.79
N GLN A 140 -5.40 17.91 -16.83
CA GLN A 140 -6.78 18.32 -17.11
C GLN A 140 -7.08 19.73 -16.65
N LEU A 141 -6.58 20.16 -15.49
CA LEU A 141 -6.87 21.50 -14.97
C LEU A 141 -5.77 22.53 -15.27
N GLY A 142 -4.55 22.09 -15.62
CA GLY A 142 -3.43 23.01 -15.88
C GLY A 142 -3.03 23.86 -14.66
N ILE A 143 -3.33 23.39 -13.44
CA ILE A 143 -3.00 24.12 -12.20
C ILE A 143 -1.49 24.12 -11.95
N ILE A 144 -0.82 23.03 -12.34
CA ILE A 144 0.62 22.81 -12.27
C ILE A 144 1.12 22.33 -13.64
N THR A 145 2.41 22.50 -13.92
CA THR A 145 3.05 22.09 -15.19
C THR A 145 3.83 20.78 -15.04
N SER A 146 4.25 20.44 -13.82
CA SER A 146 4.90 19.18 -13.47
C SER A 146 4.37 18.64 -12.15
N ALA A 147 4.47 17.33 -11.93
CA ALA A 147 4.01 16.72 -10.68
C ALA A 147 4.78 17.24 -9.45
N SER A 148 6.05 17.59 -9.61
CA SER A 148 6.88 18.16 -8.53
C SER A 148 6.47 19.57 -8.10
N GLU A 149 5.83 20.35 -9.00
CA GLU A 149 5.38 21.70 -8.71
C GLU A 149 4.28 21.76 -7.64
N ILE A 150 3.52 20.66 -7.44
CA ILE A 150 2.42 20.66 -6.48
C ILE A 150 2.88 20.96 -5.05
N GLU A 151 4.07 20.49 -4.66
CA GLU A 151 4.64 20.71 -3.33
C GLU A 151 4.87 22.21 -3.08
N SER A 152 5.61 22.85 -3.97
CA SER A 152 5.92 24.28 -3.84
C SER A 152 4.66 25.14 -3.92
N LEU A 153 3.70 24.79 -4.78
CA LEU A 153 2.42 25.50 -4.88
C LEU A 153 1.60 25.35 -3.58
N ALA A 154 1.45 24.13 -3.07
CA ALA A 154 0.71 23.85 -1.84
C ALA A 154 1.35 24.50 -0.60
N ALA A 155 2.68 24.62 -0.57
CA ALA A 155 3.43 25.28 0.50
C ALA A 155 3.26 26.80 0.55
N THR A 156 2.69 27.43 -0.48
CA THR A 156 2.41 28.88 -0.47
C THR A 156 1.22 29.28 0.42
N VAL A 157 0.46 28.32 0.90
CA VAL A 157 -0.68 28.52 1.82
C VAL A 157 -0.46 27.74 3.12
N ALA A 158 -0.96 28.27 4.22
CA ALA A 158 -0.81 27.66 5.54
C ALA A 158 -1.63 26.36 5.69
N ASP A 159 -2.82 26.35 5.10
CA ASP A 159 -3.78 25.25 5.15
C ASP A 159 -4.59 25.16 3.84
N ASN A 160 -5.60 24.31 3.80
CA ASN A 160 -6.45 24.13 2.62
C ASN A 160 -7.54 25.21 2.47
N GLY A 161 -7.60 26.24 3.33
CA GLY A 161 -8.60 27.30 3.28
C GLY A 161 -10.05 26.80 3.43
N GLY A 162 -10.27 25.64 4.03
CA GLY A 162 -11.56 24.96 4.13
C GLY A 162 -11.97 24.20 2.87
N VAL A 163 -11.09 24.10 1.87
CA VAL A 163 -11.32 23.34 0.64
C VAL A 163 -10.97 21.88 0.85
N TYR A 164 -11.86 20.96 0.51
CA TYR A 164 -11.62 19.53 0.49
C TYR A 164 -11.87 18.97 -0.90
N PHE A 165 -10.95 18.17 -1.39
CA PHE A 165 -11.06 17.47 -2.65
C PHE A 165 -11.13 15.96 -2.40
N VAL A 166 -12.21 15.31 -2.81
CA VAL A 166 -12.35 13.86 -2.81
C VAL A 166 -12.22 13.36 -4.24
N PRO A 167 -11.07 12.72 -4.61
CA PRO A 167 -10.80 12.36 -6.00
C PRO A 167 -11.39 10.99 -6.36
N ALA A 168 -12.68 10.80 -6.15
CA ALA A 168 -13.40 9.55 -6.45
C ALA A 168 -13.70 9.41 -7.95
N PHE A 169 -12.67 9.44 -8.83
CA PHE A 169 -12.85 9.43 -10.29
C PHE A 169 -13.52 8.15 -10.81
N SER A 170 -13.28 7.02 -10.16
CA SER A 170 -13.85 5.71 -10.49
C SER A 170 -14.58 5.11 -9.29
N GLY A 171 -15.15 5.94 -8.43
CA GLY A 171 -15.72 5.52 -7.17
C GLY A 171 -14.71 5.54 -6.02
N LEU A 172 -15.14 5.07 -4.86
CA LEU A 172 -14.34 4.89 -3.66
C LEU A 172 -14.05 3.41 -3.43
N PHE A 173 -12.79 3.08 -3.16
CA PHE A 173 -12.35 1.73 -2.79
C PHE A 173 -12.46 1.53 -1.27
N ALA A 174 -11.64 0.65 -0.72
CA ALA A 174 -11.65 0.39 0.72
C ALA A 174 -11.50 1.68 1.53
N PRO A 175 -12.21 1.78 2.67
CA PRO A 175 -13.18 0.84 3.22
C PRO A 175 -14.61 1.06 2.73
N TYR A 176 -14.85 1.97 1.79
CA TYR A 176 -16.19 2.44 1.39
C TYR A 176 -16.89 1.54 0.36
N TRP A 177 -16.16 1.06 -0.64
CA TRP A 177 -16.66 0.24 -1.77
C TRP A 177 -17.91 0.83 -2.44
N ARG A 178 -17.84 2.13 -2.79
CA ARG A 178 -18.92 2.88 -3.44
C ARG A 178 -18.55 3.20 -4.88
N SER A 179 -19.03 2.39 -5.80
CA SER A 179 -18.81 2.57 -7.25
C SER A 179 -19.62 3.73 -7.84
N ASP A 180 -20.70 4.13 -7.16
CA ASP A 180 -21.56 5.25 -7.52
C ASP A 180 -20.97 6.63 -7.13
N ALA A 181 -19.96 6.65 -6.24
CA ALA A 181 -19.31 7.90 -5.84
C ALA A 181 -18.56 8.55 -7.01
N ARG A 182 -18.55 9.89 -7.04
CA ARG A 182 -17.75 10.69 -7.99
C ARG A 182 -16.99 11.78 -7.27
N GLY A 183 -15.89 12.23 -7.91
CA GLY A 183 -15.01 13.26 -7.35
C GLY A 183 -15.75 14.57 -7.11
N VAL A 184 -15.48 15.20 -5.95
CA VAL A 184 -16.01 16.51 -5.59
C VAL A 184 -14.94 17.43 -5.03
N ILE A 185 -15.08 18.72 -5.23
CA ILE A 185 -14.36 19.76 -4.52
C ILE A 185 -15.39 20.56 -3.74
N VAL A 186 -15.29 20.59 -2.41
CA VAL A 186 -16.23 21.27 -1.52
C VAL A 186 -15.52 22.35 -0.69
N GLY A 187 -16.28 23.26 -0.08
CA GLY A 187 -15.73 24.31 0.77
C GLY A 187 -15.15 25.51 0.01
N LEU A 188 -15.41 25.63 -1.29
CA LEU A 188 -14.95 26.76 -2.09
C LEU A 188 -15.58 28.07 -1.62
N THR A 189 -14.73 29.05 -1.36
CA THR A 189 -15.10 30.45 -1.14
C THR A 189 -14.39 31.34 -2.16
N ARG A 190 -14.72 32.63 -2.18
CA ARG A 190 -14.05 33.59 -3.06
C ARG A 190 -12.54 33.73 -2.77
N ALA A 191 -12.09 33.33 -1.58
CA ALA A 191 -10.69 33.38 -1.19
C ALA A 191 -9.92 32.13 -1.65
N ALA A 192 -10.60 31.05 -2.08
CA ALA A 192 -9.94 29.83 -2.53
C ALA A 192 -9.14 30.09 -3.81
N THR A 193 -7.89 29.62 -3.80
CA THR A 193 -6.96 29.75 -4.92
C THR A 193 -6.50 28.38 -5.41
N LYS A 194 -5.76 28.33 -6.52
CA LYS A 194 -5.16 27.09 -7.01
C LYS A 194 -4.22 26.42 -5.97
N ALA A 195 -3.60 27.20 -5.10
CA ALA A 195 -2.74 26.68 -4.04
C ALA A 195 -3.54 25.90 -2.97
N HIS A 196 -4.74 26.38 -2.62
CA HIS A 196 -5.64 25.65 -1.70
C HIS A 196 -6.13 24.34 -2.32
N ILE A 197 -6.39 24.29 -3.63
CA ILE A 197 -6.74 23.05 -4.35
C ILE A 197 -5.56 22.08 -4.35
N ALA A 198 -4.33 22.56 -4.62
CA ALA A 198 -3.11 21.75 -4.56
C ALA A 198 -2.91 21.18 -3.14
N ARG A 199 -3.09 22.00 -2.10
CA ARG A 199 -3.00 21.58 -0.69
C ARG A 199 -4.06 20.55 -0.35
N ALA A 200 -5.32 20.79 -0.70
CA ALA A 200 -6.42 19.83 -0.50
C ALA A 200 -6.18 18.51 -1.22
N THR A 201 -5.49 18.49 -2.35
CA THR A 201 -5.11 17.26 -3.06
C THR A 201 -4.09 16.45 -2.28
N LEU A 202 -3.04 17.08 -1.72
CA LEU A 202 -2.07 16.38 -0.87
C LEU A 202 -2.72 15.87 0.42
N GLU A 203 -3.60 16.65 1.03
CA GLU A 203 -4.36 16.24 2.21
C GLU A 203 -5.31 15.07 1.91
N ALA A 204 -5.96 15.06 0.72
CA ALA A 204 -6.82 13.96 0.28
C ALA A 204 -6.06 12.63 0.18
N ILE A 205 -4.81 12.64 -0.29
CA ILE A 205 -3.95 11.45 -0.32
C ILE A 205 -3.77 10.90 1.10
N ALA A 206 -3.49 11.78 2.07
CA ALA A 206 -3.28 11.37 3.45
C ALA A 206 -4.58 10.88 4.13
N TYR A 207 -5.71 11.55 3.91
CA TYR A 207 -6.99 11.15 4.50
C TYR A 207 -7.48 9.79 3.97
N GLN A 208 -7.40 9.55 2.66
CA GLN A 208 -7.76 8.25 2.09
C GLN A 208 -6.89 7.13 2.66
N THR A 209 -5.58 7.37 2.78
CA THR A 209 -4.66 6.40 3.39
C THR A 209 -5.03 6.13 4.84
N ARG A 210 -5.37 7.17 5.61
CA ARG A 210 -5.82 7.02 6.99
C ARG A 210 -7.09 6.19 7.10
N ASP A 211 -8.07 6.41 6.23
CA ASP A 211 -9.32 5.65 6.25
C ASP A 211 -9.07 4.14 6.09
N VAL A 212 -8.12 3.77 5.24
CA VAL A 212 -7.70 2.37 5.05
C VAL A 212 -6.98 1.85 6.28
N LEU A 213 -6.01 2.59 6.82
CA LEU A 213 -5.21 2.15 7.97
C LEU A 213 -6.04 2.10 9.27
N ASP A 214 -6.96 3.04 9.48
CA ASP A 214 -7.91 2.99 10.60
C ASP A 214 -8.77 1.71 10.54
N ALA A 215 -9.24 1.32 9.34
CA ALA A 215 -9.95 0.07 9.14
C ALA A 215 -9.08 -1.17 9.44
N MET A 216 -7.79 -1.15 9.07
CA MET A 216 -6.84 -2.22 9.41
C MET A 216 -6.66 -2.38 10.91
N VAL A 217 -6.50 -1.26 11.62
CA VAL A 217 -6.38 -1.26 13.09
C VAL A 217 -7.66 -1.77 13.76
N GLN A 218 -8.84 -1.35 13.28
CA GLN A 218 -10.13 -1.81 13.80
C GLN A 218 -10.34 -3.31 13.60
N ASP A 219 -9.98 -3.84 12.44
CA ASP A 219 -10.16 -5.27 12.13
C ASP A 219 -9.15 -6.17 12.83
N SER A 220 -7.89 -5.75 12.92
CA SER A 220 -6.81 -6.58 13.48
C SER A 220 -6.60 -6.40 14.99
N GLY A 221 -7.07 -5.28 15.56
CA GLY A 221 -6.72 -4.88 16.91
C GLY A 221 -5.23 -4.56 17.12
N VAL A 222 -4.47 -4.46 16.03
CA VAL A 222 -3.02 -4.19 16.06
C VAL A 222 -2.78 -2.69 15.88
N ALA A 223 -2.12 -2.08 16.86
CA ALA A 223 -1.74 -0.67 16.74
C ALA A 223 -0.62 -0.48 15.72
N LEU A 224 -0.77 0.52 14.86
CA LEU A 224 0.30 0.97 13.97
C LEU A 224 1.33 1.78 14.77
N THR A 225 2.59 1.40 14.64
CA THR A 225 3.70 2.11 15.31
C THR A 225 4.49 2.98 14.36
N GLU A 226 4.62 2.55 13.10
CA GLU A 226 5.35 3.22 12.04
C GLU A 226 4.70 2.90 10.70
N MET A 227 4.75 3.82 9.76
CA MET A 227 4.36 3.59 8.37
C MET A 227 5.56 3.73 7.46
N ARG A 228 6.02 2.65 6.87
CA ARG A 228 7.08 2.68 5.86
C ARG A 228 6.48 2.94 4.50
N VAL A 229 7.07 3.89 3.76
CA VAL A 229 6.52 4.35 2.49
C VAL A 229 7.52 4.24 1.36
N ASP A 230 7.00 3.95 0.16
CA ASP A 230 7.76 3.98 -1.09
C ASP A 230 6.88 4.46 -2.26
N GLY A 231 7.47 4.53 -3.45
CA GLY A 231 6.79 5.03 -4.64
C GLY A 231 6.96 6.53 -4.87
N GLY A 232 6.51 6.99 -6.04
CA GLY A 232 6.84 8.32 -6.58
C GLY A 232 6.35 9.51 -5.73
N ILE A 233 5.21 9.41 -5.06
CA ILE A 233 4.67 10.49 -4.21
C ILE A 233 5.56 10.75 -2.99
N THR A 234 6.33 9.77 -2.54
CA THR A 234 7.18 9.91 -1.34
C THR A 234 8.35 10.89 -1.53
N ALA A 235 8.62 11.31 -2.75
CA ALA A 235 9.55 12.41 -3.04
C ALA A 235 9.01 13.77 -2.57
N ASN A 236 7.68 13.92 -2.38
CA ASN A 236 7.03 15.13 -1.90
C ASN A 236 7.04 15.14 -0.37
N SER A 237 7.96 15.91 0.22
CA SER A 237 8.12 15.99 1.69
C SER A 237 6.91 16.58 2.38
N LEU A 238 6.24 17.55 1.78
CA LEU A 238 5.02 18.14 2.34
C LEU A 238 3.90 17.10 2.41
N CYS A 239 3.71 16.28 1.38
CA CYS A 239 2.73 15.21 1.40
C CYS A 239 3.02 14.18 2.50
N MET A 240 4.27 13.80 2.69
CA MET A 240 4.66 12.85 3.74
C MET A 240 4.55 13.45 5.14
N GLN A 241 4.84 14.73 5.32
CA GLN A 241 4.59 15.43 6.59
C GLN A 241 3.09 15.49 6.90
N ILE A 242 2.25 15.83 5.91
CA ILE A 242 0.79 15.79 6.04
C ILE A 242 0.32 14.37 6.42
N GLN A 243 0.92 13.34 5.81
CA GLN A 243 0.59 11.95 6.13
C GLN A 243 0.90 11.62 7.59
N ALA A 244 2.10 11.99 8.09
CA ALA A 244 2.47 11.82 9.49
C ALA A 244 1.51 12.58 10.42
N ASP A 245 1.19 13.82 10.10
CA ASP A 245 0.28 14.68 10.88
C ASP A 245 -1.15 14.14 10.93
N VAL A 246 -1.65 13.61 9.82
CA VAL A 246 -2.98 13.00 9.72
C VAL A 246 -3.05 11.69 10.50
N MET A 247 -2.03 10.85 10.40
CA MET A 247 -1.97 9.54 11.06
C MET A 247 -1.55 9.61 12.52
N GLN A 248 -0.85 10.67 12.95
CA GLN A 248 -0.21 10.80 14.27
C GLN A 248 0.79 9.68 14.58
N ILE A 249 1.43 9.12 13.54
CA ILE A 249 2.53 8.16 13.62
C ILE A 249 3.70 8.61 12.75
N GLU A 250 4.87 8.05 13.00
CA GLU A 250 6.05 8.30 12.17
C GLU A 250 5.88 7.70 10.77
N VAL A 251 6.34 8.44 9.76
CA VAL A 251 6.42 8.00 8.36
C VAL A 251 7.89 7.94 7.97
N SER A 252 8.35 6.81 7.46
CA SER A 252 9.74 6.62 7.08
C SER A 252 9.86 6.11 5.64
N ARG A 253 10.88 6.58 4.93
CA ARG A 253 11.20 6.20 3.56
C ARG A 253 12.59 5.56 3.49
N PRO A 254 12.74 4.40 2.80
CA PRO A 254 14.03 3.75 2.64
C PRO A 254 14.94 4.50 1.67
N ALA A 255 16.24 4.21 1.75
CA ALA A 255 17.23 4.72 0.80
C ALA A 255 17.09 4.05 -0.59
N ILE A 256 16.60 2.83 -0.65
CA ILE A 256 16.32 2.09 -1.88
C ILE A 256 14.82 2.15 -2.13
N ASN A 257 14.41 2.88 -3.17
CA ASN A 257 12.99 3.08 -3.50
C ASN A 257 12.34 1.86 -4.19
N GLU A 258 13.15 1.02 -4.87
CA GLU A 258 12.69 -0.19 -5.56
C GLU A 258 12.53 -1.35 -4.57
N THR A 259 11.68 -1.17 -3.59
CA THR A 259 11.48 -2.12 -2.48
C THR A 259 10.93 -3.46 -2.95
N THR A 260 10.13 -3.49 -4.01
CA THR A 260 9.63 -4.72 -4.63
C THR A 260 10.77 -5.60 -5.15
N ALA A 261 11.68 -5.02 -5.94
CA ALA A 261 12.84 -5.75 -6.48
C ALA A 261 13.80 -6.17 -5.35
N LEU A 262 13.98 -5.29 -4.36
CA LEU A 262 14.79 -5.57 -3.17
C LEU A 262 14.22 -6.76 -2.38
N GLY A 263 12.90 -6.80 -2.17
CA GLY A 263 12.25 -7.88 -1.44
C GLY A 263 12.35 -9.23 -2.13
N ALA A 264 12.18 -9.26 -3.45
CA ALA A 264 12.42 -10.47 -4.24
C ALA A 264 13.89 -10.95 -4.13
N SER A 265 14.83 -9.99 -4.13
CA SER A 265 16.25 -10.27 -3.93
C SER A 265 16.53 -10.80 -2.51
N PHE A 266 15.91 -10.23 -1.50
CA PHE A 266 16.01 -10.68 -0.11
C PHE A 266 15.48 -12.10 0.07
N ALA A 267 14.32 -12.41 -0.51
CA ALA A 267 13.75 -13.76 -0.48
C ALA A 267 14.68 -14.79 -1.10
N ALA A 268 15.21 -14.49 -2.28
CA ALA A 268 16.17 -15.38 -2.95
C ALA A 268 17.46 -15.53 -2.15
N GLY A 269 18.00 -14.43 -1.63
CA GLY A 269 19.24 -14.42 -0.86
C GLY A 269 19.15 -15.21 0.45
N LEU A 270 18.01 -15.14 1.16
CA LEU A 270 17.75 -15.98 2.34
C LEU A 270 17.73 -17.47 1.98
N THR A 271 17.04 -17.82 0.90
CA THR A 271 16.95 -19.23 0.47
C THR A 271 18.30 -19.83 0.08
N VAL A 272 19.19 -19.05 -0.54
CA VAL A 272 20.52 -19.54 -0.95
C VAL A 272 21.61 -19.25 0.09
N GLY A 273 21.27 -18.63 1.23
CA GLY A 273 22.20 -18.43 2.35
C GLY A 273 23.14 -17.22 2.19
N ILE A 274 22.79 -16.23 1.35
CA ILE A 274 23.51 -14.93 1.31
C ILE A 274 23.29 -14.18 2.62
N TRP A 275 22.07 -14.20 3.14
CA TRP A 275 21.72 -13.71 4.47
C TRP A 275 21.23 -14.87 5.31
N LYS A 276 21.58 -14.85 6.58
CA LYS A 276 21.29 -15.91 7.53
C LYS A 276 19.83 -15.89 8.01
N ASP A 277 19.31 -14.69 8.25
CA ASP A 277 17.99 -14.49 8.86
C ASP A 277 17.44 -13.08 8.57
N VAL A 278 16.23 -12.84 9.02
CA VAL A 278 15.55 -11.54 8.88
C VAL A 278 16.23 -10.39 9.64
N ALA A 279 17.02 -10.69 10.70
CA ALA A 279 17.73 -9.66 11.44
C ALA A 279 18.86 -9.05 10.58
N GLU A 280 19.55 -9.88 9.79
CA GLU A 280 20.53 -9.40 8.82
C GLU A 280 19.87 -8.56 7.72
N LEU A 281 18.65 -8.90 7.28
CA LEU A 281 17.91 -8.09 6.30
C LEU A 281 17.49 -6.74 6.90
N ARG A 282 17.00 -6.72 8.14
CA ARG A 282 16.67 -5.46 8.83
C ARG A 282 17.88 -4.53 8.92
N ALA A 283 19.08 -5.09 9.11
CA ALA A 283 20.32 -4.31 9.15
C ALA A 283 20.70 -3.70 7.78
N GLN A 284 20.19 -4.25 6.67
CA GLN A 284 20.36 -3.68 5.32
C GLN A 284 19.40 -2.53 5.05
N TRP A 285 18.23 -2.51 5.71
CA TRP A 285 17.28 -1.42 5.56
C TRP A 285 17.89 -0.12 6.08
N LYS A 286 17.99 0.88 5.24
CA LYS A 286 18.52 2.20 5.58
C LYS A 286 17.45 3.24 5.30
N GLU A 287 17.22 4.10 6.25
CA GLU A 287 16.32 5.23 6.12
C GLU A 287 16.95 6.35 5.29
N SER A 288 16.20 6.96 4.39
CA SER A 288 16.61 8.17 3.66
C SER A 288 15.89 9.42 4.16
N ALA A 289 14.68 9.26 4.70
CA ALA A 289 13.90 10.36 5.24
C ALA A 289 12.89 9.84 6.28
N ARG A 290 12.60 10.69 7.28
CA ARG A 290 11.61 10.46 8.32
C ARG A 290 10.81 11.72 8.56
N TRP A 291 9.51 11.56 8.80
CA TRP A 291 8.60 12.63 9.16
C TRP A 291 7.90 12.26 10.45
N GLU A 292 8.16 13.07 11.47
CA GLU A 292 7.51 12.95 12.78
C GLU A 292 6.22 13.76 12.77
N PRO A 293 5.14 13.24 13.38
CA PRO A 293 3.87 13.95 13.43
C PRO A 293 3.94 15.18 14.35
N VAL A 294 3.35 16.26 13.93
CA VAL A 294 3.01 17.38 14.83
C VAL A 294 1.90 16.89 15.77
N LYS A 295 2.26 16.70 17.04
CA LYS A 295 1.32 16.19 18.05
C LYS A 295 0.08 17.08 18.16
N GLY A 296 -1.10 16.46 18.09
CA GLY A 296 -2.38 17.16 18.17
C GLY A 296 -2.69 18.02 16.94
N SER A 297 -2.09 17.74 15.78
CA SER A 297 -2.38 18.42 14.52
C SER A 297 -3.88 18.48 14.27
N PRO A 298 -4.43 19.64 13.89
CA PRO A 298 -5.85 19.77 13.54
C PRO A 298 -6.23 18.91 12.33
N LEU A 299 -5.26 18.52 11.47
CA LEU A 299 -5.49 17.59 10.37
C LEU A 299 -5.98 16.23 10.88
N ALA A 300 -5.43 15.74 11.99
CA ALA A 300 -5.81 14.46 12.57
C ALA A 300 -7.20 14.45 13.21
N SER A 301 -7.73 15.58 13.61
CA SER A 301 -9.00 15.69 14.34
C SER A 301 -10.09 16.36 13.52
N GLU A 302 -10.09 17.67 13.43
CA GLU A 302 -11.09 18.46 12.72
C GLU A 302 -11.01 18.25 11.21
N GLY A 303 -9.80 18.18 10.65
CA GLY A 303 -9.57 17.95 9.24
C GLY A 303 -10.17 16.62 8.79
N HIS A 304 -9.85 15.53 9.50
CA HIS A 304 -10.39 14.20 9.18
C HIS A 304 -11.91 14.11 9.38
N ARG A 305 -12.47 14.76 10.40
CA ARG A 305 -13.92 14.84 10.58
C ARG A 305 -14.59 15.55 9.41
N THR A 306 -13.99 16.65 8.91
CA THR A 306 -14.52 17.40 7.76
C THR A 306 -14.32 16.62 6.47
N TRP A 307 -13.21 15.87 6.32
CA TRP A 307 -12.99 14.92 5.24
C TRP A 307 -14.12 13.88 5.15
N LYS A 308 -14.52 13.25 6.26
CA LYS A 308 -15.65 12.31 6.28
C LYS A 308 -16.95 12.95 5.76
N ARG A 309 -17.21 14.22 6.10
CA ARG A 309 -18.36 14.95 5.55
C ARG A 309 -18.22 15.24 4.05
N ALA A 310 -17.00 15.44 3.55
CA ALA A 310 -16.74 15.58 2.12
C ALA A 310 -16.98 14.28 1.37
N ILE A 311 -16.60 13.13 1.93
CA ILE A 311 -16.91 11.80 1.41
C ILE A 311 -18.43 11.64 1.20
N GLU A 312 -19.25 12.00 2.18
CA GLU A 312 -20.72 11.91 2.06
C GLU A 312 -21.28 12.67 0.86
N ARG A 313 -20.60 13.72 0.38
CA ARG A 313 -21.00 14.52 -0.78
C ARG A 313 -20.67 13.88 -2.12
N THR A 314 -19.92 12.79 -2.12
CA THR A 314 -19.56 12.01 -3.32
C THR A 314 -20.55 10.90 -3.62
N LEU A 315 -21.38 10.53 -2.64
CA LEU A 315 -22.25 9.36 -2.70
C LEU A 315 -23.53 9.64 -3.51
N ASP A 316 -24.11 8.57 -4.02
CA ASP A 316 -25.39 8.57 -4.75
C ASP A 316 -25.36 9.51 -5.98
N TRP A 317 -24.21 9.62 -6.65
CA TRP A 317 -24.01 10.48 -7.82
C TRP A 317 -24.43 9.79 -9.13
N GLN A 318 -24.38 8.47 -9.20
CA GLN A 318 -24.81 7.63 -10.33
C GLN A 318 -25.80 6.56 -9.90
#